data_d9d3022ed03b1ecf62a7ca8d6f0993ee
#
_entry.id   d9d3022ed03b1ecf62a7ca8d6f0993ee
#
_cell.length_a   1.000
_cell.length_b   1.000
_cell.length_c   1.000
_cell.angle_alpha   90.00
_cell.angle_beta   90.00
_cell.angle_gamma   90.00
#
_symmetry.space_group_name_H-M   'P 1'
#
loop_
_entity.id
_entity.type
_entity.pdbx_description
1 polymer ?
#
loop_
_entity_poly.entity_id
_entity_poly.type
_entity_poly.pdbx_seq_one_letter_code
_entity_poly.pdbx_strand_id
1 'polypeptide(L)'
;MMTCRLTRLATLLLLLAAGPVLAAERSVTIGFGIVAGAAPVGCAAPAAALGLPAVAAGLRDARFYVHDLALIDAAGKAWPVMLDETLWQHDGVALIDAEDATGACREGTPETNTRVTGRVDDGAGAGPWQLAFTLGVPPRLNHTATDLAPPPLDLAAMGWGWQAGRKYVKLELLPEGGVARPDGGRAGTWFLHLGATGCTGNPVTGEIVSCDRPNRPAVVTAAFDPARAQVVLDLAVLFAATDLARDQGGAVGCMSAPDDADCAAVFERLGLAGGVATATAFRVVEK
;
A
#
# COMPACT_ATOMS: atom_id res chain seq x y z
N MET A 1 -75.80 -53.84 -3.35
CA MET A 1 -75.02 -52.87 -4.10
C MET A 1 -74.30 -51.91 -3.08
N MET A 2 -73.02 -52.15 -2.85
CA MET A 2 -72.21 -51.42 -1.87
C MET A 2 -71.22 -50.53 -2.61
N THR A 3 -71.41 -49.23 -2.56
CA THR A 3 -70.53 -48.21 -3.23
C THR A 3 -69.42 -47.85 -2.34
N CYS A 4 -68.17 -48.23 -2.70
CA CYS A 4 -66.92 -47.88 -2.04
C CYS A 4 -66.53 -46.47 -2.48
N ARG A 5 -66.43 -45.50 -1.54
CA ARG A 5 -65.92 -44.16 -1.78
C ARG A 5 -64.42 -44.17 -1.48
N LEU A 6 -63.56 -44.00 -2.47
CA LEU A 6 -62.16 -43.75 -2.34
C LEU A 6 -61.94 -42.29 -1.99
N THR A 7 -61.41 -42.02 -0.80
CA THR A 7 -60.95 -40.72 -0.38
C THR A 7 -59.46 -40.54 -0.82
N ARG A 8 -59.22 -39.62 -1.74
CA ARG A 8 -57.82 -39.22 -2.14
C ARG A 8 -57.27 -38.25 -1.15
N LEU A 9 -56.23 -38.64 -0.38
CA LEU A 9 -55.40 -37.71 0.39
C LEU A 9 -54.45 -37.02 -0.60
N ALA A 10 -54.59 -35.71 -0.71
CA ALA A 10 -53.63 -34.86 -1.42
C ALA A 10 -52.51 -34.45 -0.45
N THR A 11 -51.32 -34.98 -0.64
CA THR A 11 -50.12 -34.59 0.11
C THR A 11 -49.59 -33.27 -0.47
N LEU A 12 -49.72 -32.20 0.29
CA LEU A 12 -49.19 -30.87 -0.05
C LEU A 12 -47.69 -30.84 0.27
N LEU A 13 -46.82 -30.89 -0.75
CA LEU A 13 -45.37 -30.74 -0.58
C LEU A 13 -45.07 -29.24 -0.43
N LEU A 14 -44.71 -28.80 0.79
CA LEU A 14 -44.19 -27.47 1.04
C LEU A 14 -42.74 -27.42 0.52
N LEU A 15 -42.49 -26.79 -0.61
CA LEU A 15 -41.17 -26.41 -1.07
C LEU A 15 -40.69 -25.19 -0.23
N LEU A 16 -39.84 -25.43 0.76
CA LEU A 16 -39.08 -24.38 1.41
C LEU A 16 -38.06 -23.81 0.41
N ALA A 17 -38.35 -22.66 -0.13
CA ALA A 17 -37.36 -21.87 -0.88
C ALA A 17 -36.28 -21.39 0.09
N ALA A 18 -35.08 -22.00 0.07
CA ALA A 18 -33.90 -21.46 0.73
C ALA A 18 -33.55 -20.15 0.02
N GLY A 19 -33.88 -19.01 0.63
CA GLY A 19 -33.38 -17.71 0.20
C GLY A 19 -31.87 -17.67 0.31
N PRO A 20 -31.17 -16.80 -0.46
CA PRO A 20 -29.74 -16.60 -0.32
C PRO A 20 -29.44 -16.16 1.11
N VAL A 21 -28.67 -16.95 1.83
CA VAL A 21 -28.08 -16.53 3.12
C VAL A 21 -27.02 -15.48 2.76
N LEU A 22 -27.32 -14.22 2.96
CA LEU A 22 -26.32 -13.17 2.92
C LEU A 22 -25.28 -13.50 4.01
N ALA A 23 -24.01 -13.65 3.61
CA ALA A 23 -22.95 -13.82 4.58
C ALA A 23 -22.94 -12.60 5.53
N ALA A 24 -22.89 -12.84 6.82
CA ALA A 24 -22.75 -11.78 7.79
C ALA A 24 -21.36 -11.16 7.64
N GLU A 25 -21.29 -9.84 7.68
CA GLU A 25 -20.05 -9.08 7.58
C GLU A 25 -19.82 -8.29 8.87
N ARG A 26 -18.56 -8.12 9.23
CA ARG A 26 -18.17 -7.25 10.33
C ARG A 26 -17.20 -6.16 9.87
N SER A 27 -17.27 -4.99 10.50
CA SER A 27 -16.34 -3.90 10.27
C SER A 27 -14.94 -4.26 10.77
N VAL A 28 -13.93 -3.82 10.05
CA VAL A 28 -12.53 -3.92 10.41
C VAL A 28 -11.83 -2.59 10.18
N THR A 29 -10.93 -2.22 11.08
CA THR A 29 -10.04 -1.06 10.93
C THR A 29 -8.60 -1.53 11.05
N ILE A 30 -7.82 -1.34 9.99
CA ILE A 30 -6.42 -1.73 9.91
C ILE A 30 -5.58 -0.47 10.07
N GLY A 31 -4.72 -0.43 11.09
CA GLY A 31 -3.80 0.67 11.32
C GLY A 31 -2.51 0.49 10.52
N PHE A 32 -2.02 1.59 9.97
CA PHE A 32 -0.71 1.70 9.34
C PHE A 32 0.12 2.77 10.03
N GLY A 33 1.44 2.72 9.86
CA GLY A 33 2.34 3.72 10.41
C GLY A 33 3.71 3.69 9.74
N ILE A 34 4.55 4.66 10.10
CA ILE A 34 5.94 4.75 9.64
C ILE A 34 6.83 4.88 10.86
N VAL A 35 7.90 4.09 10.91
CA VAL A 35 8.86 4.07 12.03
C VAL A 35 10.29 3.99 11.51
N ALA A 36 11.25 4.29 12.38
CA ALA A 36 12.67 3.98 12.18
C ALA A 36 13.13 3.11 13.36
N GLY A 37 13.14 1.79 13.16
CA GLY A 37 13.34 0.85 14.26
C GLY A 37 12.21 0.93 15.29
N ALA A 38 12.51 1.34 16.53
CA ALA A 38 11.52 1.51 17.59
C ALA A 38 10.92 2.94 17.66
N ALA A 39 11.52 3.91 16.97
CA ALA A 39 11.11 5.31 17.05
C ALA A 39 10.03 5.63 15.99
N PRO A 40 8.95 6.34 16.34
CA PRO A 40 8.03 6.88 15.35
C PRO A 40 8.76 7.93 14.49
N VAL A 41 8.40 8.00 13.20
CA VAL A 41 8.88 9.00 12.26
C VAL A 41 7.73 9.91 11.89
N GLY A 42 8.00 11.20 11.76
CA GLY A 42 7.00 12.21 11.40
C GLY A 42 7.65 13.52 11.00
N CYS A 43 6.88 14.43 10.44
CA CYS A 43 7.35 15.70 9.87
C CYS A 43 8.04 16.62 10.88
N ALA A 44 7.56 16.66 12.13
CA ALA A 44 8.14 17.43 13.23
C ALA A 44 9.03 16.59 14.16
N ALA A 45 9.17 15.28 13.88
CA ALA A 45 10.04 14.42 14.69
C ALA A 45 11.51 14.72 14.42
N PRO A 46 12.40 14.42 15.38
CA PRO A 46 13.85 14.46 15.14
C PRO A 46 14.22 13.54 13.97
N ALA A 47 15.26 13.95 13.23
CA ALA A 47 15.83 13.13 12.18
C ALA A 47 16.27 11.77 12.72
N ALA A 48 15.91 10.70 12.01
CA ALA A 48 16.32 9.35 12.35
C ALA A 48 17.66 8.99 11.70
N ALA A 49 18.47 8.18 12.36
CA ALA A 49 19.68 7.62 11.76
C ALA A 49 19.29 6.48 10.80
N LEU A 50 19.45 6.73 9.50
CA LEU A 50 19.06 5.83 8.42
C LEU A 50 20.21 5.60 7.44
N GLY A 51 20.17 4.49 6.72
CA GLY A 51 21.08 4.18 5.64
C GLY A 51 22.40 3.52 6.07
N LEU A 52 23.28 3.33 5.09
CA LEU A 52 24.61 2.76 5.26
C LEU A 52 25.62 3.52 4.36
N PRO A 53 26.52 4.38 4.92
CA PRO A 53 26.63 4.71 6.35
C PRO A 53 25.37 5.40 6.90
N ALA A 54 25.10 5.23 8.19
CA ALA A 54 23.95 5.86 8.81
C ALA A 54 24.12 7.38 8.86
N VAL A 55 23.11 8.11 8.40
CA VAL A 55 23.03 9.57 8.47
C VAL A 55 21.72 9.98 9.14
N ALA A 56 21.72 11.10 9.86
CA ALA A 56 20.49 11.67 10.36
C ALA A 56 19.66 12.19 9.18
N ALA A 57 18.43 11.72 9.04
CA ALA A 57 17.54 12.11 7.95
C ALA A 57 16.15 12.49 8.48
N GLY A 58 15.71 13.71 8.17
CA GLY A 58 14.37 14.19 8.45
C GLY A 58 13.38 13.70 7.38
N LEU A 59 12.10 13.60 7.76
CA LEU A 59 11.02 13.26 6.83
C LEU A 59 10.51 14.53 6.15
N ARG A 60 10.39 14.51 4.82
CA ARG A 60 9.77 15.57 4.02
C ARG A 60 8.42 15.15 3.44
N ASP A 61 8.27 13.88 3.08
CA ASP A 61 7.01 13.31 2.57
C ASP A 61 6.98 11.81 2.87
N ALA A 62 5.79 11.29 3.17
CA ALA A 62 5.60 9.87 3.45
C ALA A 62 4.19 9.41 3.13
N ARG A 63 3.99 8.97 1.90
CA ARG A 63 2.72 8.49 1.37
C ARG A 63 2.89 7.17 0.63
N PHE A 64 1.91 6.28 0.76
CA PHE A 64 1.87 5.07 -0.06
C PHE A 64 0.44 4.55 -0.24
N TYR A 65 0.19 3.92 -1.38
CA TYR A 65 -1.07 3.23 -1.66
C TYR A 65 -0.99 1.75 -1.30
N VAL A 66 -2.12 1.23 -0.82
CA VAL A 66 -2.33 -0.22 -0.60
C VAL A 66 -3.63 -0.66 -1.25
N HIS A 67 -3.67 -1.89 -1.76
CA HIS A 67 -4.87 -2.50 -2.32
C HIS A 67 -4.86 -4.03 -2.11
N ASP A 68 -5.94 -4.72 -2.49
CA ASP A 68 -6.10 -6.18 -2.35
C ASP A 68 -5.87 -6.65 -0.89
N LEU A 69 -6.44 -5.92 0.08
CA LEU A 69 -6.31 -6.28 1.48
C LEU A 69 -7.11 -7.54 1.79
N ALA A 70 -6.50 -8.48 2.51
CA ALA A 70 -7.15 -9.69 2.99
C ALA A 70 -6.61 -10.12 4.35
N LEU A 71 -7.48 -10.69 5.19
CA LEU A 71 -7.09 -11.40 6.40
C LEU A 71 -6.88 -12.88 6.04
N ILE A 72 -5.72 -13.45 6.37
CA ILE A 72 -5.43 -14.87 6.15
C ILE A 72 -5.56 -15.58 7.49
N ASP A 73 -6.45 -16.56 7.56
CA ASP A 73 -6.67 -17.34 8.77
C ASP A 73 -5.60 -18.44 8.99
N ALA A 74 -5.69 -19.14 10.11
CA ALA A 74 -4.75 -20.20 10.48
C ALA A 74 -4.76 -21.40 9.51
N ALA A 75 -5.81 -21.55 8.69
CA ALA A 75 -5.89 -22.57 7.65
C ALA A 75 -5.29 -22.09 6.31
N GLY A 76 -4.82 -20.86 6.25
CA GLY A 76 -4.27 -20.25 5.03
C GLY A 76 -5.35 -19.72 4.07
N LYS A 77 -6.62 -19.67 4.48
CA LYS A 77 -7.69 -19.11 3.67
C LYS A 77 -7.65 -17.58 3.75
N ALA A 78 -7.63 -16.93 2.60
CA ALA A 78 -7.72 -15.48 2.50
C ALA A 78 -9.20 -15.02 2.52
N TRP A 79 -9.46 -14.00 3.33
CA TRP A 79 -10.74 -13.35 3.49
C TRP A 79 -10.58 -11.89 3.04
N PRO A 80 -11.06 -11.52 1.86
CA PRO A 80 -10.91 -10.16 1.34
C PRO A 80 -11.56 -9.13 2.26
N VAL A 81 -10.90 -7.98 2.41
CA VAL A 81 -11.46 -6.80 3.08
C VAL A 81 -12.08 -5.91 2.02
N MET A 82 -13.39 -5.76 2.07
CA MET A 82 -14.14 -4.82 1.23
C MET A 82 -13.98 -3.42 1.82
N LEU A 83 -13.18 -2.58 1.18
CA LEU A 83 -12.89 -1.23 1.67
C LEU A 83 -14.12 -0.32 1.61
N ASP A 84 -14.28 0.54 2.60
CA ASP A 84 -15.28 1.60 2.58
C ASP A 84 -14.87 2.68 1.56
N GLU A 85 -15.84 3.36 0.96
CA GLU A 85 -15.59 4.53 0.12
C GLU A 85 -15.46 5.78 0.99
N THR A 86 -14.31 6.46 0.90
CA THR A 86 -13.99 7.67 1.69
C THR A 86 -13.12 8.62 0.86
N LEU A 87 -12.69 9.75 1.42
CA LEU A 87 -11.68 10.60 0.77
C LEU A 87 -10.30 9.94 0.66
N TRP A 88 -10.07 8.88 1.44
CA TRP A 88 -8.79 8.15 1.50
C TRP A 88 -8.84 6.77 0.89
N GLN A 89 -10.05 6.33 0.49
CA GLN A 89 -10.30 4.98 -0.03
C GLN A 89 -11.29 5.01 -1.18
N HIS A 90 -10.93 4.40 -2.30
CA HIS A 90 -11.79 4.28 -3.47
C HIS A 90 -11.48 3.02 -4.25
N ASP A 91 -12.55 2.27 -4.63
CA ASP A 91 -12.49 1.12 -5.52
C ASP A 91 -11.40 0.11 -5.10
N GLY A 92 -11.36 -0.21 -3.80
CA GLY A 92 -10.43 -1.15 -3.20
C GLY A 92 -8.99 -0.65 -3.01
N VAL A 93 -8.73 0.64 -3.25
CA VAL A 93 -7.43 1.28 -3.00
C VAL A 93 -7.53 2.21 -1.81
N ALA A 94 -6.52 2.22 -0.95
CA ALA A 94 -6.39 3.19 0.13
C ALA A 94 -5.05 3.92 0.04
N LEU A 95 -5.07 5.24 0.32
CA LEU A 95 -3.87 6.05 0.51
C LEU A 95 -3.56 6.16 2.00
N ILE A 96 -2.35 5.77 2.36
CA ILE A 96 -1.76 6.07 3.66
C ILE A 96 -0.94 7.33 3.50
N ASP A 97 -1.22 8.33 4.34
CA ASP A 97 -0.59 9.63 4.35
C ASP A 97 -0.15 9.97 5.76
N ALA A 98 1.15 10.01 6.01
CA ALA A 98 1.73 10.31 7.30
C ALA A 98 2.42 11.68 7.33
N GLU A 99 2.33 12.46 6.25
CA GLU A 99 2.81 13.82 6.24
C GLU A 99 1.67 14.78 6.66
N ASP A 100 1.97 15.78 7.47
CA ASP A 100 1.00 16.65 8.15
C ASP A 100 1.25 18.15 7.94
N ALA A 101 1.99 18.50 6.90
CA ALA A 101 2.43 19.86 6.58
C ALA A 101 3.23 20.58 7.68
N THR A 102 3.66 19.88 8.74
CA THR A 102 4.51 20.47 9.79
C THR A 102 6.01 20.25 9.51
N GLY A 103 6.86 20.89 10.29
CA GLY A 103 8.32 20.69 10.25
C GLY A 103 8.88 20.76 8.84
N ALA A 104 9.46 19.66 8.36
CA ALA A 104 10.06 19.55 7.04
C ALA A 104 9.04 19.23 5.92
N CYS A 105 7.81 18.82 6.26
CA CYS A 105 6.73 18.48 5.32
C CYS A 105 5.87 19.69 4.89
N ARG A 106 6.35 20.89 5.04
CA ARG A 106 5.58 22.14 4.84
C ARG A 106 4.97 22.34 3.44
N GLU A 107 5.37 21.53 2.46
CA GLU A 107 4.81 21.52 1.11
C GLU A 107 3.69 20.47 0.94
N GLY A 108 3.36 19.76 2.02
CA GLY A 108 2.30 18.76 2.07
C GLY A 108 0.93 19.33 2.43
N THR A 109 0.08 18.47 2.98
CA THR A 109 -1.27 18.81 3.42
C THR A 109 -1.44 18.53 4.92
N PRO A 110 -2.25 19.32 5.66
CA PRO A 110 -2.42 19.08 7.10
C PRO A 110 -3.24 17.83 7.41
N GLU A 111 -4.01 17.32 6.43
CA GLU A 111 -4.82 16.11 6.59
C GLU A 111 -3.95 14.86 6.43
N THR A 112 -4.08 13.94 7.38
CA THR A 112 -3.35 12.66 7.37
C THR A 112 -4.31 11.48 7.37
N ASN A 113 -3.83 10.32 6.90
CA ASN A 113 -4.55 9.05 7.01
C ASN A 113 -3.61 7.90 7.31
N THR A 114 -3.77 7.30 8.47
CA THR A 114 -3.02 6.10 8.91
C THR A 114 -3.94 4.89 9.12
N ARG A 115 -5.16 4.90 8.57
CA ARG A 115 -6.15 3.84 8.79
C ARG A 115 -6.81 3.45 7.49
N VAL A 116 -7.07 2.15 7.37
CA VAL A 116 -7.94 1.58 6.34
C VAL A 116 -9.14 0.97 7.01
N THR A 117 -10.34 1.35 6.56
CA THR A 117 -11.62 0.83 7.07
C THR A 117 -12.30 0.00 6.01
N GLY A 118 -13.07 -0.99 6.45
CA GLY A 118 -13.79 -1.86 5.53
C GLY A 118 -14.56 -2.94 6.28
N ARG A 119 -15.01 -3.93 5.52
CA ARG A 119 -15.78 -5.07 6.02
C ARG A 119 -15.14 -6.38 5.58
N VAL A 120 -15.24 -7.38 6.42
CA VAL A 120 -14.82 -8.75 6.14
C VAL A 120 -15.93 -9.71 6.50
N ASP A 121 -16.05 -10.82 5.76
CA ASP A 121 -16.97 -11.89 6.07
C ASP A 121 -16.74 -12.44 7.48
N ASP A 122 -17.79 -12.64 8.26
CA ASP A 122 -17.72 -13.17 9.64
C ASP A 122 -17.13 -14.58 9.69
N GLY A 123 -17.14 -15.31 8.59
CA GLY A 123 -16.45 -16.60 8.45
C GLY A 123 -14.95 -16.54 8.67
N ALA A 124 -14.33 -15.34 8.58
CA ALA A 124 -12.92 -15.14 8.92
C ALA A 124 -12.58 -15.44 10.38
N GLY A 125 -13.58 -15.64 11.25
CA GLY A 125 -13.38 -16.02 12.66
C GLY A 125 -12.76 -14.89 13.50
N ALA A 126 -12.23 -15.24 14.67
CA ALA A 126 -11.74 -14.30 15.68
C ALA A 126 -10.21 -14.05 15.60
N GLY A 127 -9.49 -14.64 14.63
CA GLY A 127 -8.03 -14.57 14.52
C GLY A 127 -7.29 -15.56 15.44
N PRO A 128 -5.97 -15.47 15.59
CA PRO A 128 -5.11 -14.50 14.92
C PRO A 128 -5.06 -14.69 13.40
N TRP A 129 -4.84 -13.60 12.68
CA TRP A 129 -4.69 -13.61 11.22
C TRP A 129 -3.27 -13.22 10.82
N GLN A 130 -2.96 -13.33 9.53
CA GLN A 130 -1.96 -12.53 8.84
C GLN A 130 -2.71 -11.48 8.00
N LEU A 131 -2.15 -10.30 7.82
CA LEU A 131 -2.65 -9.35 6.85
C LEU A 131 -1.88 -9.52 5.56
N ALA A 132 -2.59 -9.70 4.45
CA ALA A 132 -2.06 -9.60 3.11
C ALA A 132 -2.52 -8.30 2.46
N PHE A 133 -1.66 -7.66 1.67
CA PHE A 133 -1.99 -6.53 0.81
C PHE A 133 -0.96 -6.38 -0.30
N THR A 134 -1.31 -5.62 -1.33
CA THR A 134 -0.38 -5.21 -2.40
C THR A 134 -0.05 -3.73 -2.22
N LEU A 135 1.23 -3.38 -2.25
CA LEU A 135 1.69 -1.99 -2.24
C LEU A 135 1.52 -1.40 -3.64
N GLY A 136 0.79 -0.30 -3.75
CA GLY A 136 0.57 0.40 -5.00
C GLY A 136 -0.89 0.58 -5.41
N VAL A 137 -1.09 0.82 -6.70
CA VAL A 137 -2.40 1.02 -7.34
C VAL A 137 -2.60 -0.07 -8.39
N PRO A 138 -3.77 -0.74 -8.46
CA PRO A 138 -4.02 -1.77 -9.45
C PRO A 138 -4.00 -1.20 -10.89
N PRO A 139 -3.63 -2.01 -11.91
CA PRO A 139 -3.44 -1.54 -13.28
C PRO A 139 -4.60 -0.72 -13.84
N ARG A 140 -5.84 -1.14 -13.56
CA ARG A 140 -7.07 -0.50 -14.03
C ARG A 140 -7.26 0.94 -13.54
N LEU A 141 -6.63 1.32 -12.43
CA LEU A 141 -6.72 2.65 -11.82
C LEU A 141 -5.43 3.46 -11.95
N ASN A 142 -4.28 2.78 -12.15
CA ASN A 142 -2.97 3.43 -12.09
C ASN A 142 -2.79 4.55 -13.11
N HIS A 143 -3.30 4.35 -14.34
CA HIS A 143 -3.06 5.27 -15.46
C HIS A 143 -4.30 6.13 -15.82
N THR A 144 -5.31 6.16 -14.96
CA THR A 144 -6.44 7.08 -15.15
C THR A 144 -5.99 8.52 -14.94
N ALA A 145 -6.61 9.48 -15.65
CA ALA A 145 -6.29 10.89 -15.51
C ALA A 145 -6.46 11.35 -14.07
N THR A 146 -5.41 11.94 -13.50
CA THR A 146 -5.38 12.32 -12.08
C THR A 146 -6.40 13.41 -11.76
N ASP A 147 -6.57 14.37 -12.65
CA ASP A 147 -7.51 15.50 -12.51
C ASP A 147 -8.99 15.11 -12.64
N LEU A 148 -9.27 13.92 -13.15
CA LEU A 148 -10.62 13.35 -13.30
C LEU A 148 -10.90 12.18 -12.37
N ALA A 149 -9.88 11.70 -11.65
CA ALA A 149 -10.03 10.58 -10.75
C ALA A 149 -10.72 10.99 -9.45
N PRO A 150 -11.49 10.09 -8.82
CA PRO A 150 -11.99 10.35 -7.47
C PRO A 150 -10.85 10.26 -6.42
N PRO A 151 -11.00 10.95 -5.26
CA PRO A 151 -10.08 10.75 -4.15
C PRO A 151 -9.98 9.27 -3.73
N PRO A 152 -8.80 8.81 -3.31
CA PRO A 152 -7.52 9.52 -3.16
C PRO A 152 -6.64 9.49 -4.43
N LEU A 153 -7.19 9.13 -5.58
CA LEU A 153 -6.44 8.96 -6.82
C LEU A 153 -6.25 10.26 -7.60
N ASP A 154 -6.88 11.35 -7.17
CA ASP A 154 -6.79 12.72 -7.71
C ASP A 154 -5.60 13.52 -7.17
N LEU A 155 -4.85 13.00 -6.19
CA LEU A 155 -3.77 13.72 -5.54
C LEU A 155 -2.58 13.94 -6.49
N ALA A 156 -2.40 15.17 -6.96
CA ALA A 156 -1.36 15.55 -7.92
C ALA A 156 0.06 15.21 -7.42
N ALA A 157 0.32 15.31 -6.11
CA ALA A 157 1.61 14.94 -5.51
C ALA A 157 1.98 13.47 -5.72
N MET A 158 0.97 12.60 -5.90
CA MET A 158 1.11 11.17 -6.20
C MET A 158 1.04 10.86 -7.70
N GLY A 159 0.74 11.83 -8.54
CA GLY A 159 0.81 11.70 -10.00
C GLY A 159 2.24 11.65 -10.52
N TRP A 160 2.48 10.90 -11.62
CA TRP A 160 3.83 10.72 -12.19
C TRP A 160 3.83 10.70 -13.73
N GLY A 161 2.98 11.46 -14.34
CA GLY A 161 2.79 11.47 -15.80
C GLY A 161 2.05 10.22 -16.30
N TRP A 162 1.54 10.31 -17.55
CA TRP A 162 0.63 9.29 -18.06
C TRP A 162 1.25 7.89 -18.18
N GLN A 163 2.53 7.78 -18.59
CA GLN A 163 3.20 6.48 -18.74
C GLN A 163 3.51 5.79 -17.41
N ALA A 164 3.94 6.56 -16.43
CA ALA A 164 4.26 6.04 -15.11
C ALA A 164 3.00 5.89 -14.24
N GLY A 165 1.95 6.67 -14.53
CA GLY A 165 0.71 6.67 -13.76
C GLY A 165 0.88 7.33 -12.40
N ARG A 166 0.66 6.58 -11.32
CA ARG A 166 0.80 7.07 -9.94
C ARG A 166 2.07 6.56 -9.28
N LYS A 167 2.63 7.37 -8.39
CA LYS A 167 3.61 6.92 -7.42
C LYS A 167 2.89 6.00 -6.43
N TYR A 168 3.36 4.78 -6.28
CA TYR A 168 2.84 3.82 -5.30
C TYR A 168 3.33 4.10 -3.90
N VAL A 169 4.58 4.57 -3.83
CA VAL A 169 5.23 5.08 -2.63
C VAL A 169 5.89 6.40 -2.99
N LYS A 170 5.71 7.39 -2.14
CA LYS A 170 6.42 8.65 -2.14
C LYS A 170 7.01 8.85 -0.75
N LEU A 171 8.31 8.58 -0.63
CA LEU A 171 9.09 8.89 0.56
C LEU A 171 10.18 9.88 0.17
N GLU A 172 10.27 10.97 0.90
CA GLU A 172 11.26 12.02 0.69
C GLU A 172 11.98 12.30 1.99
N LEU A 173 13.28 12.11 1.98
CA LEU A 173 14.14 12.24 3.15
C LEU A 173 15.11 13.43 2.98
N LEU A 174 15.41 14.09 4.08
CA LEU A 174 16.37 15.19 4.16
C LEU A 174 17.60 14.71 4.94
N PRO A 175 18.60 14.06 4.30
CA PRO A 175 19.82 13.65 4.97
C PRO A 175 20.61 14.87 5.43
N GLU A 176 21.17 14.79 6.63
CA GLU A 176 22.07 15.83 7.13
C GLU A 176 23.28 15.97 6.20
N GLY A 177 23.60 17.21 5.83
CA GLY A 177 24.61 17.50 4.83
C GLY A 177 24.18 17.32 3.39
N GLY A 178 22.94 16.84 3.14
CA GLY A 178 22.38 16.60 1.80
C GLY A 178 23.03 15.41 1.08
N VAL A 179 22.66 15.22 -0.18
CA VAL A 179 23.04 14.10 -1.05
C VAL A 179 24.13 14.54 -2.02
N ALA A 180 25.31 13.94 -1.95
CA ALA A 180 26.40 14.20 -2.91
C ALA A 180 26.09 13.54 -4.26
N ARG A 181 26.30 14.28 -5.36
CA ARG A 181 26.05 13.82 -6.72
C ARG A 181 27.34 13.51 -7.49
N PRO A 182 27.29 12.61 -8.49
CA PRO A 182 28.45 12.28 -9.33
C PRO A 182 29.04 13.47 -10.07
N ASP A 183 28.23 14.49 -10.39
CA ASP A 183 28.64 15.73 -11.06
C ASP A 183 29.37 16.73 -10.15
N GLY A 184 29.54 16.37 -8.87
CA GLY A 184 30.14 17.24 -7.84
C GLY A 184 29.13 18.19 -7.17
N GLY A 185 27.86 18.20 -7.64
CA GLY A 185 26.77 18.94 -7.01
C GLY A 185 26.25 18.29 -5.73
N ARG A 186 25.26 18.94 -5.12
CA ARG A 186 24.52 18.41 -3.95
C ARG A 186 23.02 18.64 -4.12
N ALA A 187 22.24 17.66 -3.70
CA ALA A 187 20.79 17.77 -3.55
C ALA A 187 20.41 17.84 -2.07
N GLY A 188 19.29 18.47 -1.75
CA GLY A 188 18.79 18.54 -0.37
C GLY A 188 17.96 17.35 0.05
N THR A 189 17.46 16.60 -0.91
CA THR A 189 16.47 15.52 -0.68
C THR A 189 16.91 14.24 -1.37
N TRP A 190 16.77 13.10 -0.68
CA TRP A 190 16.84 11.79 -1.24
C TRP A 190 15.41 11.28 -1.46
N PHE A 191 15.10 10.81 -2.67
CA PHE A 191 13.74 10.43 -3.06
C PHE A 191 13.61 8.91 -3.18
N LEU A 192 12.50 8.36 -2.68
CA LEU A 192 11.97 7.08 -3.12
C LEU A 192 10.60 7.32 -3.74
N HIS A 193 10.54 7.27 -5.07
CA HIS A 193 9.29 7.27 -5.81
C HIS A 193 9.13 5.91 -6.49
N LEU A 194 8.37 5.02 -5.86
CA LEU A 194 8.02 3.73 -6.44
C LEU A 194 6.81 3.88 -7.36
N GLY A 195 6.85 3.27 -8.52
CA GLY A 195 5.74 3.21 -9.47
C GLY A 195 6.04 2.25 -10.61
N ALA A 196 5.06 2.02 -11.49
CA ALA A 196 5.25 1.20 -12.68
C ALA A 196 6.19 1.91 -13.66
N THR A 197 7.05 1.13 -14.33
CA THR A 197 7.97 1.65 -15.36
C THR A 197 8.01 0.75 -16.59
N GLY A 198 8.55 1.29 -17.70
CA GLY A 198 8.54 0.59 -19.00
C GLY A 198 7.11 0.41 -19.52
N CYS A 199 6.23 1.38 -19.28
CA CYS A 199 4.85 1.30 -19.72
C CYS A 199 4.73 1.66 -21.20
N THR A 200 3.93 0.89 -21.94
CA THR A 200 3.61 1.10 -23.35
C THR A 200 2.13 1.36 -23.53
N GLY A 201 1.78 2.22 -24.47
CA GLY A 201 0.40 2.58 -24.74
C GLY A 201 0.28 3.64 -25.83
N ASN A 202 -0.90 4.22 -25.93
CA ASN A 202 -1.18 5.29 -26.88
C ASN A 202 -1.01 6.67 -26.22
N PRO A 203 0.01 7.46 -26.60
CA PRO A 203 0.23 8.78 -26.02
C PRO A 203 -0.89 9.80 -26.33
N VAL A 204 -1.70 9.55 -27.36
CA VAL A 204 -2.81 10.43 -27.75
C VAL A 204 -4.04 10.23 -26.86
N THR A 205 -4.34 8.95 -26.55
CA THR A 205 -5.50 8.60 -25.70
C THR A 205 -5.15 8.48 -24.23
N GLY A 206 -3.86 8.39 -23.88
CA GLY A 206 -3.42 8.11 -22.51
C GLY A 206 -3.62 6.66 -22.08
N GLU A 207 -4.09 5.79 -23.00
CA GLU A 207 -4.30 4.36 -22.70
C GLU A 207 -2.97 3.64 -22.53
N ILE A 208 -2.81 2.91 -21.42
CA ILE A 208 -1.67 2.03 -21.16
C ILE A 208 -2.09 0.58 -21.39
N VAL A 209 -1.31 -0.12 -22.20
CA VAL A 209 -1.54 -1.53 -22.51
C VAL A 209 -0.83 -2.44 -21.50
N SER A 210 0.42 -2.13 -21.19
CA SER A 210 1.24 -2.91 -20.24
C SER A 210 2.39 -2.11 -19.69
N CYS A 211 2.97 -2.59 -18.59
CA CYS A 211 4.24 -2.08 -18.04
C CYS A 211 5.19 -3.27 -17.83
N ASP A 212 6.42 -3.16 -18.30
CA ASP A 212 7.44 -4.21 -18.15
C ASP A 212 7.79 -4.46 -16.69
N ARG A 213 7.72 -3.40 -15.88
CA ARG A 213 7.94 -3.45 -14.44
C ARG A 213 6.75 -2.88 -13.70
N PRO A 214 5.84 -3.74 -13.27
CA PRO A 214 4.65 -3.31 -12.53
C PRO A 214 4.98 -2.77 -11.14
N ASN A 215 6.12 -3.14 -10.52
CA ASN A 215 6.63 -2.67 -9.24
C ASN A 215 5.60 -2.64 -8.10
N ARG A 216 4.70 -3.62 -8.05
CA ARG A 216 3.66 -3.80 -7.03
C ARG A 216 3.99 -5.02 -6.16
N PRO A 217 4.75 -4.83 -5.08
CA PRO A 217 5.09 -5.94 -4.19
C PRO A 217 3.88 -6.38 -3.37
N ALA A 218 3.72 -7.70 -3.25
CA ALA A 218 2.78 -8.29 -2.31
C ALA A 218 3.44 -8.37 -0.92
N VAL A 219 2.68 -8.03 0.10
CA VAL A 219 3.09 -8.07 1.51
C VAL A 219 2.20 -9.06 2.24
N VAL A 220 2.80 -9.98 2.99
CA VAL A 220 2.12 -10.82 3.95
C VAL A 220 2.80 -10.65 5.30
N THR A 221 2.05 -10.22 6.30
CA THR A 221 2.61 -9.94 7.62
C THR A 221 2.79 -11.21 8.45
N ALA A 222 3.49 -11.11 9.58
CA ALA A 222 3.38 -12.05 10.68
C ALA A 222 1.96 -12.02 11.29
N ALA A 223 1.74 -12.73 12.40
CA ALA A 223 0.45 -12.73 13.11
C ALA A 223 -0.02 -11.29 13.40
N PHE A 224 -1.28 -11.01 13.09
CA PHE A 224 -1.87 -9.69 13.12
C PHE A 224 -3.27 -9.72 13.76
N ASP A 225 -3.51 -8.84 14.69
CA ASP A 225 -4.83 -8.56 15.27
C ASP A 225 -5.12 -7.06 15.08
N PRO A 226 -6.08 -6.68 14.22
CA PRO A 226 -6.38 -5.26 13.95
C PRO A 226 -6.82 -4.47 15.18
N ALA A 227 -7.31 -5.14 16.24
CA ALA A 227 -7.68 -4.47 17.48
C ALA A 227 -6.48 -4.05 18.33
N ARG A 228 -5.36 -4.77 18.24
CA ARG A 228 -4.18 -4.63 19.11
C ARG A 228 -2.92 -4.18 18.39
N ALA A 229 -2.87 -4.37 17.08
CA ALA A 229 -1.67 -4.16 16.29
C ALA A 229 -1.93 -3.25 15.10
N GLN A 230 -0.85 -2.72 14.55
CA GLN A 230 -0.80 -2.02 13.29
C GLN A 230 0.37 -2.52 12.44
N VAL A 231 0.30 -2.28 11.14
CA VAL A 231 1.41 -2.53 10.21
C VAL A 231 2.23 -1.26 10.06
N VAL A 232 3.53 -1.36 10.19
CA VAL A 232 4.42 -0.21 9.99
C VAL A 232 5.39 -0.46 8.85
N LEU A 233 5.66 0.59 8.07
CA LEU A 233 6.80 0.67 7.19
C LEU A 233 8.01 1.12 8.02
N ASP A 234 8.99 0.24 8.16
CA ASP A 234 10.20 0.51 8.93
C ASP A 234 11.31 1.04 8.03
N LEU A 235 11.56 2.35 8.12
CA LEU A 235 12.57 3.04 7.31
C LEU A 235 13.99 2.56 7.63
N ALA A 236 14.26 2.12 8.86
CA ALA A 236 15.57 1.57 9.22
C ALA A 236 15.83 0.24 8.49
N VAL A 237 14.79 -0.58 8.28
CA VAL A 237 14.87 -1.80 7.48
C VAL A 237 14.91 -1.48 5.99
N LEU A 238 14.02 -0.57 5.52
CA LEU A 238 13.91 -0.21 4.12
C LEU A 238 15.24 0.32 3.56
N PHE A 239 15.92 1.18 4.31
CA PHE A 239 17.16 1.84 3.89
C PHE A 239 18.42 1.19 4.46
N ALA A 240 18.35 0.01 5.07
CA ALA A 240 19.47 -0.63 5.78
C ALA A 240 20.77 -0.78 4.96
N ALA A 241 20.66 -0.86 3.63
CA ALA A 241 21.80 -1.00 2.70
C ALA A 241 21.87 0.14 1.67
N THR A 242 21.21 1.28 1.92
CA THR A 242 21.15 2.44 1.03
C THR A 242 22.06 3.55 1.54
N ASP A 243 22.89 4.14 0.67
CA ASP A 243 23.66 5.35 0.99
C ASP A 243 22.79 6.58 0.74
N LEU A 244 22.16 7.09 1.80
CA LEU A 244 21.31 8.28 1.72
C LEU A 244 22.09 9.59 1.55
N ALA A 245 23.40 9.59 1.77
CA ALA A 245 24.25 10.76 1.61
C ALA A 245 24.84 10.90 0.20
N ARG A 246 24.64 9.88 -0.64
CA ARG A 246 25.21 9.82 -2.00
C ARG A 246 24.18 9.32 -2.99
N ASP A 247 24.12 9.97 -4.13
CA ASP A 247 23.41 9.55 -5.34
C ASP A 247 24.37 8.86 -6.30
N GLN A 248 23.97 7.74 -6.87
CA GLN A 248 24.82 6.94 -7.77
C GLN A 248 24.69 7.36 -9.25
N GLY A 249 23.81 8.30 -9.56
CA GLY A 249 23.62 8.91 -10.87
C GLY A 249 22.17 8.83 -11.36
N GLY A 250 21.83 9.67 -12.32
CA GLY A 250 20.46 9.80 -12.78
C GLY A 250 19.66 10.81 -12.00
N ALA A 251 18.42 10.50 -11.69
CA ALA A 251 17.60 11.26 -10.76
C ALA A 251 18.03 10.95 -9.32
N VAL A 252 17.94 11.92 -8.42
CA VAL A 252 18.40 11.74 -7.05
C VAL A 252 17.58 10.69 -6.31
N GLY A 253 18.25 9.68 -5.76
CA GLY A 253 17.60 8.56 -5.09
C GLY A 253 16.91 7.58 -6.06
N CYS A 254 16.02 6.72 -5.56
CA CYS A 254 15.36 5.71 -6.37
C CYS A 254 14.07 6.23 -7.02
N MET A 255 14.08 6.33 -8.34
CA MET A 255 12.93 6.73 -9.17
C MET A 255 12.34 5.55 -9.98
N SER A 256 12.51 4.33 -9.50
CA SER A 256 12.00 3.09 -10.14
C SER A 256 12.53 2.80 -11.55
N ALA A 257 13.53 3.53 -12.02
CA ALA A 257 14.14 3.21 -13.31
C ALA A 257 14.88 1.86 -13.22
N PRO A 258 14.92 1.10 -14.33
CA PRO A 258 15.49 -0.24 -14.35
C PRO A 258 17.00 -0.28 -14.09
N ASP A 259 17.67 0.78 -14.48
CA ASP A 259 19.12 0.99 -14.43
C ASP A 259 19.53 1.96 -13.30
N ASP A 260 18.58 2.36 -12.45
CA ASP A 260 18.83 3.21 -11.30
C ASP A 260 19.47 2.39 -10.18
N ALA A 261 20.77 2.60 -9.96
CA ALA A 261 21.56 1.86 -8.98
C ALA A 261 21.10 2.13 -7.52
N ASP A 262 20.49 3.30 -7.26
CA ASP A 262 19.94 3.65 -5.94
C ASP A 262 18.70 2.83 -5.58
N CYS A 263 18.03 2.20 -6.56
CA CYS A 263 16.87 1.36 -6.33
C CYS A 263 17.19 -0.05 -5.80
N ALA A 264 18.37 -0.59 -6.07
CA ALA A 264 18.65 -2.02 -5.87
C ALA A 264 18.39 -2.49 -4.42
N ALA A 265 18.96 -1.78 -3.44
CA ALA A 265 18.79 -2.12 -2.02
C ALA A 265 17.35 -1.95 -1.53
N VAL A 266 16.68 -0.89 -1.96
CA VAL A 266 15.27 -0.61 -1.62
C VAL A 266 14.35 -1.66 -2.23
N PHE A 267 14.56 -2.04 -3.48
CA PHE A 267 13.76 -3.07 -4.16
C PHE A 267 13.90 -4.44 -3.50
N GLU A 268 15.09 -4.79 -3.01
CA GLU A 268 15.27 -6.01 -2.22
C GLU A 268 14.38 -5.99 -0.97
N ARG A 269 14.36 -4.89 -0.21
CA ARG A 269 13.56 -4.74 1.01
C ARG A 269 12.06 -4.67 0.76
N LEU A 270 11.66 -4.24 -0.42
CA LEU A 270 10.27 -4.23 -0.87
C LEU A 270 9.84 -5.55 -1.54
N GLY A 271 10.74 -6.55 -1.68
CA GLY A 271 10.42 -7.81 -2.34
C GLY A 271 10.28 -7.71 -3.86
N LEU A 272 10.89 -6.71 -4.49
CA LEU A 272 10.88 -6.48 -5.95
C LEU A 272 12.11 -7.04 -6.66
N ALA A 273 13.18 -7.37 -5.93
CA ALA A 273 14.32 -8.04 -6.49
C ALA A 273 13.97 -9.52 -6.81
N GLY A 274 14.29 -9.97 -8.01
CA GLY A 274 13.90 -11.31 -8.50
C GLY A 274 14.36 -12.42 -7.53
N GLY A 275 13.41 -13.27 -7.11
CA GLY A 275 13.63 -14.42 -6.22
C GLY A 275 13.37 -14.17 -4.72
N VAL A 276 13.11 -12.95 -4.29
CA VAL A 276 12.72 -12.65 -2.90
C VAL A 276 11.19 -12.55 -2.82
N ALA A 277 10.59 -13.42 -2.02
CA ALA A 277 9.13 -13.59 -2.01
C ALA A 277 8.38 -12.61 -1.09
N THR A 278 9.06 -11.79 -0.29
CA THR A 278 8.38 -11.01 0.77
C THR A 278 9.04 -9.65 1.00
N ALA A 279 8.21 -8.60 1.05
CA ALA A 279 8.64 -7.27 1.47
C ALA A 279 8.99 -7.30 2.98
N THR A 280 10.27 -7.15 3.32
CA THR A 280 10.76 -7.18 4.71
C THR A 280 10.67 -5.83 5.41
N ALA A 281 10.43 -4.75 4.66
CA ALA A 281 10.30 -3.40 5.20
C ALA A 281 8.99 -3.17 5.98
N PHE A 282 7.98 -4.04 5.81
CA PHE A 282 6.74 -3.98 6.56
C PHE A 282 6.74 -4.99 7.72
N ARG A 283 6.33 -4.54 8.89
CA ARG A 283 6.20 -5.40 10.07
C ARG A 283 5.01 -5.03 10.94
N VAL A 284 4.58 -5.96 11.77
CA VAL A 284 3.52 -5.76 12.76
C VAL A 284 4.12 -5.20 14.04
N VAL A 285 3.47 -4.20 14.63
CA VAL A 285 3.78 -3.65 15.96
C VAL A 285 2.51 -3.55 16.78
N GLU A 286 2.61 -3.72 18.08
CA GLU A 286 1.50 -3.46 19.00
C GLU A 286 1.21 -1.95 19.08
N LYS A 287 -0.07 -1.61 19.32
CA LYS A 287 -0.55 -0.22 19.47
C LYS A 287 -0.25 0.30 20.85
#